data_8c18c80e5d695d452cc8ffca8b7cb9a4
#
_entry.id   8c18c80e5d695d452cc8ffca8b7cb9a4
#
_cell.length_a   1.000
_cell.length_b   1.000
_cell.length_c   1.000
_cell.angle_alpha   90.00
_cell.angle_beta   90.00
_cell.angle_gamma   90.00
#
_symmetry.space_group_name_H-M   'P 1'
#
loop_
_entity.id
_entity.type
_entity.pdbx_description
1 polymer ?
#
loop_
_entity_poly.entity_id
_entity_poly.type
_entity_poly.pdbx_seq_one_letter_code
_entity_poly.pdbx_strand_id
1 'polypeptide(L)'
;MQTSKYLIATERDAEWGLTISTVGREIIAPGEAYPTKGHADGYYFDIQKGRTLDEYQLLYQPEGEGVFQSEHIPETRIKAGDIFLLFP
;
A
#
# COMPACT_ATOMS: atom_id res chain seq x y z
N MET A 1 12.79 -1.35 -4.33
CA MET A 1 12.58 -0.35 -5.40
C MET A 1 11.11 -0.05 -5.54
N GLN A 2 10.77 1.21 -5.51
CA GLN A 2 9.38 1.64 -5.60
C GLN A 2 9.14 2.43 -6.89
N THR A 3 8.02 2.16 -7.54
CA THR A 3 7.54 2.93 -8.67
C THR A 3 6.10 3.33 -8.40
N SER A 4 5.78 4.58 -8.55
CA SER A 4 4.42 5.06 -8.34
C SER A 4 4.04 6.11 -9.38
N LYS A 5 2.74 6.25 -9.61
CA LYS A 5 2.19 7.21 -10.54
C LYS A 5 0.96 7.85 -9.91
N TYR A 6 0.94 9.18 -9.90
CA TYR A 6 -0.22 9.94 -9.46
C TYR A 6 -1.13 10.19 -10.65
N LEU A 7 -2.43 10.00 -10.45
CA LEU A 7 -3.43 10.12 -11.49
C LEU A 7 -4.34 11.31 -11.20
N ILE A 8 -4.79 11.96 -12.27
CA ILE A 8 -5.73 13.07 -12.16
C ILE A 8 -7.12 12.55 -12.52
N ALA A 9 -8.05 12.59 -11.56
CA ALA A 9 -9.43 12.21 -11.79
C ALA A 9 -10.19 13.35 -12.46
N THR A 10 -10.98 13.03 -13.47
CA THR A 10 -11.87 13.96 -14.14
C THR A 10 -13.28 13.86 -13.55
N GLU A 11 -14.17 14.79 -13.90
CA GLU A 11 -15.58 14.71 -13.50
C GLU A 11 -16.23 13.41 -13.98
N ARG A 12 -15.86 12.96 -15.17
CA ARG A 12 -16.36 11.71 -15.72
C ARG A 12 -15.90 10.50 -14.90
N ASP A 13 -14.67 10.53 -14.41
CA ASP A 13 -14.18 9.46 -13.54
C ASP A 13 -14.97 9.42 -12.24
N ALA A 14 -15.31 10.58 -11.68
CA ALA A 14 -16.08 10.66 -10.46
C ALA A 14 -17.50 10.11 -10.60
N GLU A 15 -18.08 10.13 -11.80
CA GLU A 15 -19.40 9.56 -12.07
C GLU A 15 -19.47 8.06 -11.79
N TRP A 16 -18.35 7.36 -11.84
CA TRP A 16 -18.29 5.94 -11.50
C TRP A 16 -18.41 5.68 -9.99
N GLY A 17 -18.36 6.73 -9.14
CA GLY A 17 -18.40 6.59 -7.70
C GLY A 17 -17.10 6.17 -7.06
N LEU A 18 -16.05 5.97 -7.85
CA LEU A 18 -14.74 5.57 -7.39
C LEU A 18 -13.68 6.16 -8.32
N THR A 19 -12.65 6.76 -7.76
CA THR A 19 -11.52 7.28 -8.53
C THR A 19 -10.24 6.72 -7.97
N ILE A 20 -9.22 6.59 -8.84
CA ILE A 20 -7.89 6.14 -8.45
C ILE A 20 -6.96 7.34 -8.53
N SER A 21 -6.38 7.72 -7.41
CA SER A 21 -5.46 8.86 -7.34
C SER A 21 -4.00 8.46 -7.54
N THR A 22 -3.64 7.22 -7.14
CA THR A 22 -2.26 6.75 -7.22
C THR A 22 -2.25 5.27 -7.54
N VAL A 23 -1.33 4.86 -8.37
CA VAL A 23 -1.00 3.46 -8.59
C VAL A 23 0.49 3.28 -8.40
N GLY A 24 0.90 2.20 -7.75
CA GLY A 24 2.31 1.98 -7.47
C GLY A 24 2.69 0.52 -7.42
N ARG A 25 3.98 0.30 -7.46
CA ARG A 25 4.59 -1.01 -7.37
C ARG A 25 5.88 -0.91 -6.56
N GLU A 26 6.14 -1.90 -5.74
CA GLU A 26 7.36 -1.96 -4.96
C GLU A 26 7.96 -3.36 -5.00
N ILE A 27 9.27 -3.42 -5.17
CA ILE A 27 10.04 -4.65 -5.09
C ILE A 27 10.99 -4.53 -3.91
N ILE A 28 10.87 -5.46 -2.96
CA ILE A 28 11.68 -5.49 -1.75
C ILE A 28 12.61 -6.69 -1.86
N ALA A 29 13.92 -6.42 -1.88
CA ALA A 29 14.92 -7.47 -1.94
C ALA A 29 15.03 -8.22 -0.61
N PRO A 30 15.41 -9.50 -0.61
CA PRO A 30 15.64 -10.22 0.63
C PRO A 30 16.60 -9.46 1.55
N GLY A 31 16.23 -9.31 2.81
CA GLY A 31 17.02 -8.58 3.80
C GLY A 31 16.91 -7.05 3.74
N GLU A 32 16.21 -6.51 2.77
CA GLU A 32 15.97 -5.07 2.69
C GLU A 32 14.96 -4.62 3.74
N ALA A 33 15.22 -3.48 4.36
CA ALA A 33 14.31 -2.93 5.36
C ALA A 33 13.01 -2.46 4.74
N TYR A 34 11.90 -2.64 5.44
CA TYR A 34 10.58 -2.14 5.05
C TYR A 34 10.04 -1.21 6.15
N PRO A 35 9.47 -0.05 5.82
CA PRO A 35 9.34 0.53 4.47
C PRO A 35 10.69 0.90 3.86
N THR A 36 10.77 0.82 2.53
CA THR A 36 12.02 1.17 1.84
C THR A 36 12.23 2.68 1.84
N LYS A 37 13.50 3.10 1.76
CA LYS A 37 13.85 4.53 1.81
C LYS A 37 13.46 5.32 0.56
N GLY A 38 13.01 4.66 -0.50
CA GLY A 38 12.63 5.33 -1.73
C GLY A 38 11.23 5.95 -1.73
N HIS A 39 10.47 5.83 -0.63
CA HIS A 39 9.14 6.41 -0.54
C HIS A 39 9.19 7.92 -0.37
N ALA A 40 8.18 8.61 -0.91
CA ALA A 40 7.94 10.00 -0.57
C ALA A 40 7.65 10.12 0.94
N ASP A 41 7.97 11.27 1.53
CA ASP A 41 7.87 11.46 2.99
C ASP A 41 6.55 11.04 3.59
N GLY A 42 5.43 11.30 2.89
CA GLY A 42 4.10 10.92 3.38
C GLY A 42 3.82 9.42 3.38
N TYR A 43 4.66 8.63 2.74
CA TYR A 43 4.50 7.17 2.64
C TYR A 43 5.51 6.39 3.47
N TYR A 44 6.56 7.05 3.96
CA TYR A 44 7.51 6.40 4.85
C TYR A 44 6.96 6.43 6.27
N PHE A 45 7.03 5.30 6.94
CA PHE A 45 6.54 5.20 8.32
C PHE A 45 7.36 4.19 9.12
N ASP A 46 7.32 4.33 10.43
CA ASP A 46 7.95 3.39 11.36
C ASP A 46 6.99 2.21 11.57
N ILE A 47 7.45 1.00 11.32
CA ILE A 47 6.66 -0.23 11.49
C ILE A 47 6.10 -0.34 12.91
N GLN A 48 6.85 0.09 13.90
CA GLN A 48 6.42 0.02 15.31
C GLN A 48 5.23 0.94 15.59
N LYS A 49 5.20 2.09 14.93
CA LYS A 49 4.16 3.09 15.12
C LYS A 49 2.98 2.92 14.16
N GLY A 50 3.27 2.35 12.98
CA GLY A 50 2.29 2.26 11.92
C GLY A 50 1.98 3.60 11.29
N ARG A 51 0.91 3.65 10.52
CA ARG A 51 0.40 4.88 9.94
C ARG A 51 -1.11 4.81 9.78
N THR A 52 -1.75 5.98 9.78
CA THR A 52 -3.16 6.12 9.46
C THR A 52 -3.29 6.53 8.01
N LEU A 53 -4.15 5.83 7.27
CA LEU A 53 -4.43 6.14 5.88
C LEU A 53 -5.53 7.19 5.79
N ASP A 54 -5.44 8.07 4.80
CA ASP A 54 -6.48 9.06 4.50
C ASP A 54 -7.30 8.67 3.26
N GLU A 55 -7.00 7.54 2.65
CA GLU A 55 -7.73 7.01 1.50
C GLU A 55 -7.71 5.48 1.53
N TYR A 56 -8.56 4.86 0.72
CA TYR A 56 -8.58 3.41 0.57
C TYR A 56 -7.37 2.96 -0.25
N GLN A 57 -6.81 1.81 0.10
CA GLN A 57 -5.74 1.18 -0.65
C GLN A 57 -6.08 -0.27 -0.94
N LEU A 58 -5.94 -0.67 -2.20
CA LEU A 58 -6.03 -2.06 -2.60
C LEU A 58 -4.61 -2.56 -2.88
N LEU A 59 -4.20 -3.60 -2.18
CA LEU A 59 -2.86 -4.15 -2.27
C LEU A 59 -2.90 -5.57 -2.80
N TYR A 60 -2.01 -5.87 -3.74
CA TYR A 60 -1.84 -7.19 -4.29
C TYR A 60 -0.40 -7.64 -4.09
N GLN A 61 -0.23 -8.84 -3.56
CA GLN A 61 1.07 -9.47 -3.33
C GLN A 61 1.31 -10.53 -4.40
N PRO A 62 1.97 -10.23 -5.54
CA PRO A 62 2.15 -11.22 -6.59
C PRO A 62 3.18 -12.28 -6.23
N GLU A 63 4.19 -11.94 -5.45
CA GLU A 63 5.28 -12.82 -5.08
C GLU A 63 5.72 -12.56 -3.64
N GLY A 64 6.35 -13.57 -3.05
CA GLY A 64 6.96 -13.44 -1.73
C GLY A 64 5.97 -13.55 -0.58
N GLU A 65 6.44 -13.17 0.58
CA GLU A 65 5.69 -13.23 1.82
C GLU A 65 5.85 -11.94 2.60
N GLY A 66 4.87 -11.65 3.45
CA GLY A 66 4.92 -10.51 4.34
C GLY A 66 4.02 -10.72 5.54
N VAL A 67 3.96 -9.70 6.36
CA VAL A 67 3.10 -9.69 7.55
C VAL A 67 2.34 -8.38 7.57
N PHE A 68 1.05 -8.47 7.81
CA PHE A 68 0.19 -7.31 7.99
C PHE A 68 -0.32 -7.25 9.43
N GLN A 69 -0.35 -6.06 9.97
CA GLN A 69 -0.89 -5.81 11.30
C GLN A 69 -1.55 -4.43 11.32
N SER A 70 -2.68 -4.33 12.02
CA SER A 70 -3.34 -3.06 12.27
C SER A 70 -3.88 -3.02 13.70
N GLU A 71 -4.44 -1.89 14.08
CA GLU A 71 -5.03 -1.73 15.41
C GLU A 71 -6.11 -2.78 15.71
N HIS A 72 -6.90 -3.14 14.71
CA HIS A 72 -8.03 -4.06 14.85
C HIS A 72 -7.78 -5.45 14.30
N ILE A 73 -6.66 -5.66 13.63
CA ILE A 73 -6.32 -6.94 13.00
C ILE A 73 -5.00 -7.45 13.57
N PRO A 74 -4.98 -8.64 14.15
CA PRO A 74 -3.74 -9.21 14.66
C PRO A 74 -2.76 -9.49 13.53
N GLU A 75 -1.53 -9.75 13.88
CA GLU A 75 -0.48 -10.09 12.93
C GLU A 75 -0.96 -11.20 11.99
N THR A 76 -1.02 -10.89 10.70
CA THR A 76 -1.56 -11.78 9.67
C THR A 76 -0.51 -11.99 8.59
N ARG A 77 -0.24 -13.25 8.28
CA ARG A 77 0.71 -13.60 7.23
C ARG A 77 0.10 -13.37 5.86
N ILE A 78 0.84 -12.67 4.99
CA ILE A 78 0.47 -12.42 3.61
C ILE A 78 1.40 -13.22 2.71
N LYS A 79 0.84 -13.88 1.70
CA LYS A 79 1.58 -14.72 0.77
C LYS A 79 1.23 -14.37 -0.67
N ALA A 80 2.00 -14.92 -1.59
CA ALA A 80 1.80 -14.71 -3.02
C ALA A 80 0.36 -15.03 -3.43
N GLY A 81 -0.26 -14.12 -4.17
CA GLY A 81 -1.65 -14.23 -4.62
C GLY A 81 -2.66 -13.53 -3.73
N ASP A 82 -2.26 -13.08 -2.55
CA ASP A 82 -3.17 -12.40 -1.63
C ASP A 82 -3.48 -10.98 -2.11
N ILE A 83 -4.73 -10.60 -1.96
CA ILE A 83 -5.22 -9.25 -2.21
C ILE A 83 -5.91 -8.79 -0.94
N PHE A 84 -5.63 -7.57 -0.50
CA PHE A 84 -6.29 -7.04 0.68
C PHE A 84 -6.58 -5.55 0.53
N LEU A 85 -7.66 -5.13 1.18
CA LEU A 85 -8.14 -3.76 1.15
C LEU A 85 -7.85 -3.11 2.51
N LEU A 86 -7.18 -1.96 2.46
CA LEU A 86 -6.97 -1.12 3.62
C LEU A 86 -7.88 0.10 3.53
N PHE A 87 -8.44 0.51 4.64
CA PHE A 87 -9.30 1.68 4.68
C PHE A 87 -8.90 2.61 5.81
N PRO A 88 -9.26 3.90 5.66
CA PRO A 88 -8.92 4.93 6.65
C PRO A 88 -9.40 4.63 8.04
#